data_39fc973bad4111aac2528f82332c63ab
#
_entry.id   39fc973bad4111aac2528f82332c63ab
#
_cell.length_a   1.000
_cell.length_b   1.000
_cell.length_c   1.000
_cell.angle_alpha   90.00
_cell.angle_beta   90.00
_cell.angle_gamma   90.00
#
_symmetry.space_group_name_H-M   'P 1'
#
loop_
_entity.id
_entity.type
_entity.pdbx_description
1 polymer ?
#
loop_
_entity_poly.entity_id
_entity_poly.type
_entity_poly.pdbx_seq_one_letter_code
_entity_poly.pdbx_strand_id
1 'polypeptide(L)'
;MKKIFYLILTSVILLTFACEKSEDIGTEIISNDALELRSELQDEGYIETIVDSINKQECYFEEWKKTVLTPVSGLIEFYDTDSNWVATIDFGSGDCDQWASKIWDITVFPESPEGEEQFSVFSFYKKDK
;
A
#
# COMPACT_ATOMS: atom_id res chain seq x y z
N MET A 1 -40.28 3.53 -62.64
CA MET A 1 -39.26 2.64 -62.07
C MET A 1 -38.28 3.50 -61.27
N LYS A 2 -38.54 3.63 -60.05
CA LYS A 2 -37.69 4.48 -59.16
C LYS A 2 -36.95 3.57 -58.19
N LYS A 3 -35.69 3.44 -58.42
CA LYS A 3 -34.81 2.74 -57.47
C LYS A 3 -34.51 3.70 -56.34
N ILE A 4 -35.11 3.42 -55.22
CA ILE A 4 -34.84 4.13 -54.00
C ILE A 4 -33.55 3.55 -53.44
N PHE A 5 -32.49 4.33 -53.54
CA PHE A 5 -31.25 4.06 -52.86
C PHE A 5 -31.45 4.38 -51.37
N TYR A 6 -31.62 3.35 -50.59
CA TYR A 6 -31.50 3.48 -49.15
C TYR A 6 -30.02 3.61 -48.80
N LEU A 7 -29.58 4.84 -48.65
CA LEU A 7 -28.36 5.14 -47.99
C LEU A 7 -28.57 4.87 -46.49
N ILE A 8 -28.24 3.65 -46.10
CA ILE A 8 -28.12 3.34 -44.69
C ILE A 8 -26.85 4.03 -44.21
N LEU A 9 -27.04 5.21 -43.68
CA LEU A 9 -26.02 5.91 -42.93
C LEU A 9 -25.90 5.16 -41.60
N THR A 10 -25.09 4.10 -41.59
CA THR A 10 -24.66 3.49 -40.35
C THR A 10 -23.77 4.49 -39.65
N SER A 11 -24.41 5.30 -38.83
CA SER A 11 -23.74 6.08 -37.83
C SER A 11 -23.07 5.10 -36.87
N VAL A 12 -21.81 4.80 -37.17
CA VAL A 12 -20.95 4.13 -36.21
C VAL A 12 -20.68 5.14 -35.10
N ILE A 13 -21.53 5.09 -34.10
CA ILE A 13 -21.24 5.72 -32.84
C ILE A 13 -20.04 4.96 -32.27
N LEU A 14 -18.87 5.45 -32.59
CA LEU A 14 -17.66 5.16 -31.83
C LEU A 14 -17.90 5.71 -30.41
N LEU A 15 -18.47 4.86 -29.58
CA LEU A 15 -18.35 5.00 -28.15
C LEU A 15 -16.86 4.83 -27.83
N THR A 16 -16.15 5.93 -27.98
CA THR A 16 -14.88 6.06 -27.28
C THR A 16 -15.23 6.00 -25.81
N PHE A 17 -15.17 4.80 -25.25
CA PHE A 17 -14.91 4.67 -23.84
C PHE A 17 -13.54 5.32 -23.63
N ALA A 18 -13.55 6.61 -23.46
CA ALA A 18 -12.51 7.26 -22.70
C ALA A 18 -12.64 6.61 -21.32
N CYS A 19 -11.87 5.55 -21.08
CA CYS A 19 -11.40 5.32 -19.76
C CYS A 19 -10.71 6.63 -19.36
N GLU A 20 -11.47 7.54 -18.79
CA GLU A 20 -10.89 8.47 -17.86
C GLU A 20 -10.22 7.58 -16.84
N LYS A 21 -8.94 7.36 -17.04
CA LYS A 21 -8.03 7.13 -15.98
C LYS A 21 -8.25 8.36 -15.11
N SER A 22 -9.19 8.27 -14.18
CA SER A 22 -9.13 9.10 -13.02
C SER A 22 -7.74 8.80 -12.50
N GLU A 23 -6.83 9.70 -12.75
CA GLU A 23 -5.61 9.79 -11.98
C GLU A 23 -6.14 10.09 -10.59
N ASP A 24 -6.50 9.02 -9.94
CA ASP A 24 -6.68 8.98 -8.52
C ASP A 24 -5.31 9.35 -7.97
N ILE A 25 -5.13 10.65 -7.74
CA ILE A 25 -3.96 11.22 -7.07
C ILE A 25 -3.97 10.79 -5.60
N GLY A 26 -4.82 9.87 -5.27
CA GLY A 26 -4.86 9.04 -4.09
C GLY A 26 -4.19 7.70 -4.32
N THR A 27 -3.25 7.62 -5.26
CA THR A 27 -2.45 6.42 -5.40
C THR A 27 -1.82 6.15 -4.05
N GLU A 28 -2.29 5.10 -3.43
CA GLU A 28 -1.71 4.50 -2.25
C GLU A 28 -0.20 4.42 -2.43
N ILE A 29 0.48 5.42 -1.94
CA ILE A 29 1.91 5.29 -1.68
C ILE A 29 1.99 4.58 -0.33
N ILE A 30 1.49 3.34 -0.30
CA ILE A 30 1.94 2.40 0.71
C ILE A 30 3.40 2.24 0.39
N SER A 31 4.26 2.51 1.34
CA SER A 31 5.68 2.36 1.12
C SER A 31 5.94 0.97 0.58
N ASN A 32 6.74 0.87 -0.45
CA ASN A 32 7.19 -0.42 -0.94
C ASN A 32 7.79 -1.24 0.21
N ASP A 33 8.42 -0.58 1.18
CA ASP A 33 9.05 -1.21 2.33
C ASP A 33 8.06 -1.98 3.22
N ALA A 34 6.86 -1.42 3.50
CA ALA A 34 5.85 -2.15 4.27
C ALA A 34 5.21 -3.27 3.46
N LEU A 35 4.97 -3.05 2.15
CA LEU A 35 4.46 -4.09 1.25
C LEU A 35 5.50 -5.16 0.99
N GLU A 36 6.76 -4.78 0.82
CA GLU A 36 7.87 -5.69 0.63
C GLU A 36 8.04 -6.57 1.86
N LEU A 37 8.09 -5.99 3.05
CA LEU A 37 8.18 -6.75 4.30
C LEU A 37 7.00 -7.71 4.48
N ARG A 38 5.76 -7.27 4.19
CA ARG A 38 4.59 -8.16 4.26
C ARG A 38 4.70 -9.29 3.25
N SER A 39 5.14 -9.00 2.04
CA SER A 39 5.33 -10.00 0.99
C SER A 39 6.41 -11.00 1.36
N GLU A 40 7.54 -10.53 1.86
CA GLU A 40 8.64 -11.38 2.31
C GLU A 40 8.19 -12.34 3.41
N LEU A 41 7.53 -11.85 4.44
CA LEU A 41 7.04 -12.68 5.54
C LEU A 41 5.98 -13.69 5.07
N GLN A 42 5.09 -13.32 4.16
CA GLN A 42 4.11 -14.23 3.57
C GLN A 42 4.79 -15.28 2.68
N ASP A 43 5.80 -14.91 1.91
CA ASP A 43 6.55 -15.82 1.05
C ASP A 43 7.37 -16.85 1.86
N GLU A 44 7.81 -16.47 3.05
CA GLU A 44 8.45 -17.36 4.02
C GLU A 44 7.46 -18.30 4.73
N GLY A 45 6.16 -18.12 4.50
CA GLY A 45 5.10 -18.98 5.01
C GLY A 45 4.53 -18.54 6.35
N TYR A 46 4.82 -17.35 6.82
CA TYR A 46 4.19 -16.80 8.03
C TYR A 46 2.75 -16.35 7.76
N ILE A 47 1.91 -16.53 8.78
CA ILE A 47 0.48 -16.25 8.71
C ILE A 47 0.22 -14.84 9.21
N GLU A 48 -0.30 -13.99 8.33
CA GLU A 48 -0.68 -12.61 8.66
C GLU A 48 -2.02 -12.58 9.40
N THR A 49 -2.06 -11.83 10.49
CA THR A 49 -3.27 -11.52 11.26
C THR A 49 -3.40 -10.01 11.44
N ILE A 50 -4.50 -9.45 10.95
CA ILE A 50 -4.82 -8.04 11.19
C ILE A 50 -5.46 -7.94 12.56
N VAL A 51 -4.71 -7.42 13.53
CA VAL A 51 -5.16 -7.23 14.92
C VAL A 51 -6.00 -5.95 15.04
N ASP A 52 -5.53 -4.88 14.41
CA ASP A 52 -6.26 -3.63 14.27
C ASP A 52 -6.19 -3.17 12.82
N SER A 53 -7.33 -2.74 12.29
CA SER A 53 -7.44 -2.33 10.90
C SER A 53 -6.56 -1.12 10.60
N ILE A 54 -5.88 -1.15 9.46
CA ILE A 54 -5.08 -0.02 9.01
C ILE A 54 -6.02 1.15 8.70
N ASN A 55 -5.88 2.23 9.48
CA ASN A 55 -6.62 3.46 9.27
C ASN A 55 -5.73 4.49 8.58
N LYS A 56 -6.28 5.07 7.51
CA LYS A 56 -5.59 6.09 6.72
C LYS A 56 -6.32 7.42 6.85
N GLN A 57 -5.56 8.50 6.91
CA GLN A 57 -6.10 9.85 6.87
C GLN A 57 -5.23 10.76 6.00
N GLU A 58 -5.83 11.86 5.56
CA GLU A 58 -5.11 12.90 4.83
C GLU A 58 -4.23 13.70 5.78
N CYS A 59 -2.93 13.57 5.61
CA CYS A 59 -1.92 14.27 6.42
C CYS A 59 -1.15 15.27 5.56
N TYR A 60 -1.01 16.49 6.06
CA TYR A 60 -0.20 17.51 5.42
C TYR A 60 1.23 17.43 5.95
N PHE A 61 2.19 17.31 5.01
CA PHE A 61 3.62 17.29 5.33
C PHE A 61 4.29 18.57 4.84
N GLU A 62 4.73 19.40 5.79
CA GLU A 62 5.35 20.68 5.50
C GLU A 62 6.63 20.55 4.67
N GLU A 63 7.40 19.51 4.90
CA GLU A 63 8.65 19.22 4.19
C GLU A 63 8.45 19.08 2.69
N TRP A 64 7.30 18.53 2.29
CA TRP A 64 6.97 18.29 0.87
C TRP A 64 5.92 19.24 0.34
N LYS A 65 5.32 20.04 1.23
CA LYS A 65 4.18 20.93 0.93
C LYS A 65 3.04 20.20 0.24
N LYS A 66 2.74 18.99 0.71
CA LYS A 66 1.71 18.10 0.14
C LYS A 66 0.86 17.49 1.23
N THR A 67 -0.40 17.26 0.88
CA THR A 67 -1.30 16.40 1.63
C THR A 67 -1.27 15.00 1.01
N VAL A 68 -1.05 13.99 1.84
CA VAL A 68 -0.90 12.60 1.41
C VAL A 68 -1.79 11.72 2.28
N LEU A 69 -2.47 10.76 1.66
CA LEU A 69 -3.24 9.75 2.38
C LEU A 69 -2.26 8.80 3.07
N THR A 70 -2.21 8.89 4.39
CA THR A 70 -1.17 8.28 5.23
C THR A 70 -1.78 7.24 6.14
N PRO A 71 -1.25 6.01 6.22
CA PRO A 71 -1.60 5.09 7.28
C PRO A 71 -1.08 5.64 8.61
N VAL A 72 -1.99 5.89 9.54
CA VAL A 72 -1.69 6.55 10.82
C VAL A 72 -1.90 5.65 12.03
N SER A 73 -2.62 4.55 11.86
CA SER A 73 -2.81 3.54 12.89
C SER A 73 -3.14 2.19 12.26
N GLY A 74 -3.00 1.15 13.05
CA GLY A 74 -3.26 -0.22 12.66
C GLY A 74 -2.14 -1.15 13.12
N LEU A 75 -2.46 -2.41 13.31
CA LEU A 75 -1.53 -3.41 13.80
C LEU A 75 -1.69 -4.71 13.02
N ILE A 76 -0.60 -5.20 12.48
CA ILE A 76 -0.53 -6.48 11.78
C ILE A 76 0.48 -7.35 12.50
N GLU A 77 0.10 -8.57 12.83
CA GLU A 77 0.97 -9.57 13.44
C GLU A 77 1.18 -10.75 12.51
N PHE A 78 2.35 -11.33 12.59
CA PHE A 78 2.75 -12.52 11.86
C PHE A 78 3.05 -13.66 12.80
N TYR A 79 2.60 -14.83 12.44
CA TYR A 79 2.74 -16.07 13.22
C TYR A 79 3.30 -17.19 12.36
N ASP A 80 4.04 -18.10 12.98
CA ASP A 80 4.42 -19.34 12.34
C ASP A 80 3.25 -20.34 12.27
N THR A 81 3.47 -21.48 11.67
CA THR A 81 2.45 -22.56 11.55
C THR A 81 2.05 -23.19 12.89
N ASP A 82 2.86 -23.01 13.92
CA ASP A 82 2.61 -23.48 15.28
C ASP A 82 1.96 -22.39 16.16
N SER A 83 1.55 -21.27 15.53
CA SER A 83 0.93 -20.12 16.19
C SER A 83 1.85 -19.37 17.16
N ASN A 84 3.15 -19.43 16.97
CA ASN A 84 4.08 -18.59 17.69
C ASN A 84 4.21 -17.25 16.97
N TRP A 85 4.20 -16.18 17.75
CA TRP A 85 4.43 -14.83 17.23
C TRP A 85 5.84 -14.70 16.64
N VAL A 86 5.93 -14.04 15.50
CA VAL A 86 7.17 -13.87 14.73
C VAL A 86 7.52 -12.39 14.54
N ALA A 87 6.55 -11.58 14.16
CA ALA A 87 6.77 -10.16 13.88
C ALA A 87 5.46 -9.35 14.00
N THR A 88 5.62 -8.06 14.14
CA THR A 88 4.52 -7.08 14.16
C THR A 88 4.89 -5.87 13.32
N ILE A 89 3.91 -5.34 12.56
CA ILE A 89 3.97 -4.01 11.94
C ILE A 89 2.96 -3.13 12.65
N ASP A 90 3.42 -2.04 13.25
CA ASP A 90 2.61 -1.04 13.95
C ASP A 90 2.66 0.29 13.20
N PHE A 91 1.50 0.76 12.73
CA PHE A 91 1.37 2.02 11.99
C PHE A 91 1.14 3.24 12.89
N GLY A 92 1.19 3.05 14.22
CA GLY A 92 1.13 4.15 15.18
C GLY A 92 -0.24 4.33 15.83
N SER A 93 -0.40 5.46 16.50
CA SER A 93 -1.54 5.77 17.37
C SER A 93 -2.57 6.74 16.78
N GLY A 94 -2.42 7.11 15.53
CA GLY A 94 -3.33 8.04 14.82
C GLY A 94 -2.73 9.40 14.50
N ASP A 95 -1.47 9.62 14.83
CA ASP A 95 -0.78 10.87 14.52
C ASP A 95 -0.36 10.95 13.05
N CYS A 96 -0.41 12.16 12.49
CA CYS A 96 0.05 12.42 11.14
C CYS A 96 1.58 12.48 11.10
N ASP A 97 2.21 11.33 11.04
CA ASP A 97 3.64 11.19 10.79
C ASP A 97 3.92 10.15 9.71
N GLN A 98 5.17 10.04 9.31
CA GLN A 98 5.57 9.12 8.26
C GLN A 98 6.11 7.79 8.79
N TRP A 99 6.03 7.57 10.11
CA TRP A 99 6.76 6.48 10.75
C TRP A 99 5.85 5.33 11.13
N ALA A 100 6.31 4.13 10.85
CA ALA A 100 5.79 2.89 11.41
C ALA A 100 6.94 2.11 12.05
N SER A 101 6.61 1.18 12.91
CA SER A 101 7.58 0.28 13.53
C SER A 101 7.38 -1.14 13.05
N LYS A 102 8.46 -1.87 12.84
CA LYS A 102 8.46 -3.32 12.76
C LYS A 102 9.18 -3.87 13.98
N ILE A 103 8.60 -4.90 14.59
CA ILE A 103 9.11 -5.58 15.77
C ILE A 103 9.16 -7.07 15.42
N TRP A 104 10.22 -7.76 15.78
CA TRP A 104 10.36 -9.19 15.44
C TRP A 104 11.02 -9.98 16.56
N ASP A 105 10.80 -11.29 16.51
CA ASP A 105 11.45 -12.22 17.41
C ASP A 105 12.91 -12.45 16.97
N ILE A 106 13.85 -12.03 17.77
CA ILE A 106 15.29 -12.15 17.51
C ILE A 106 15.76 -13.62 17.47
N THR A 107 14.97 -14.54 18.00
CA THR A 107 15.30 -15.99 17.91
C THR A 107 14.92 -16.55 16.55
N VAL A 108 13.98 -15.95 15.87
CA VAL A 108 13.57 -16.28 14.49
C VAL A 108 14.47 -15.55 13.48
N PHE A 109 14.85 -14.31 13.78
CA PHE A 109 15.71 -13.46 12.92
C PHE A 109 17.00 -13.07 13.64
N PRO A 110 17.91 -14.02 13.90
CA PRO A 110 19.13 -13.77 14.68
C PRO A 110 20.14 -12.85 13.97
N GLU A 111 20.01 -12.66 12.66
CA GLU A 111 20.80 -11.72 11.86
C GLU A 111 20.42 -10.25 12.10
N SER A 112 19.26 -10.02 12.71
CA SER A 112 18.74 -8.69 13.05
C SER A 112 18.49 -8.59 14.56
N PRO A 113 19.55 -8.50 15.37
CA PRO A 113 19.46 -8.61 16.84
C PRO A 113 18.81 -7.39 17.50
N GLU A 114 18.55 -6.32 16.76
CA GLU A 114 17.90 -5.11 17.25
C GLU A 114 16.48 -5.39 17.74
N GLY A 115 15.76 -6.31 17.08
CA GLY A 115 14.40 -6.71 17.40
C GLY A 115 13.32 -5.68 17.10
N GLU A 116 13.70 -4.48 16.73
CA GLU A 116 12.81 -3.37 16.40
C GLU A 116 13.48 -2.39 15.44
N GLU A 117 12.72 -1.84 14.52
CA GLU A 117 13.15 -0.78 13.61
C GLU A 117 11.99 0.12 13.23
N GLN A 118 12.23 1.44 13.16
CA GLN A 118 11.29 2.36 12.53
C GLN A 118 11.59 2.50 11.05
N PHE A 119 10.54 2.55 10.25
CA PHE A 119 10.64 2.77 8.81
C PHE A 119 9.60 3.80 8.35
N SER A 120 9.91 4.47 7.24
CA SER A 120 8.96 5.40 6.65
C SER A 120 7.85 4.64 5.93
N VAL A 121 6.59 5.02 6.15
CA VAL A 121 5.44 4.49 5.39
C VAL A 121 5.42 4.97 3.94
N PHE A 122 6.35 5.83 3.56
CA PHE A 122 6.52 6.32 2.20
C PHE A 122 7.85 5.85 1.64
N SER A 123 7.82 5.07 0.56
CA SER A 123 9.02 4.84 -0.23
C SER A 123 9.32 6.09 -1.04
N PHE A 124 10.31 6.85 -0.63
CA PHE A 124 10.90 7.82 -1.53
C PHE A 124 11.80 7.07 -2.49
N TYR A 125 11.60 7.30 -3.79
CA TYR A 125 12.55 6.86 -4.78
C TYR A 125 13.96 7.25 -4.30
N LYS A 126 14.76 6.27 -3.90
CA LYS A 126 16.20 6.46 -3.88
C LYS A 126 16.56 6.75 -5.32
N LYS A 127 16.76 8.02 -5.62
CA LYS A 127 17.34 8.42 -6.89
C LYS A 127 18.74 7.82 -6.89
N ASP A 128 18.90 6.73 -7.59
CA ASP A 128 20.20 6.10 -7.76
C ASP A 128 21.18 7.18 -8.24
N LYS A 129 22.24 7.36 -7.46
CA LYS A 129 23.29 8.31 -7.78
C LYS A 129 24.16 7.74 -8.88
#